data_141e46897e45d7ca0d677b17fee0ea1f
#
_entry.id   141e46897e45d7ca0d677b17fee0ea1f
#
_cell.length_a   1.000
_cell.length_b   1.000
_cell.length_c   1.000
_cell.angle_alpha   90.00
_cell.angle_beta   90.00
_cell.angle_gamma   90.00
#
_symmetry.space_group_name_H-M   'P 1'
#
loop_
_entity.id
_entity.type
_entity.pdbx_description
1 polymer ?
#
loop_
_entity_poly.entity_id
_entity_poly.type
_entity_poly.pdbx_seq_one_letter_code
_entity_poly.pdbx_strand_id
1 'polypeptide(L)'
;KEVIEEIYKYIPYEECRKMAEVINNSRSVIILSNSFLFNIANVMRESISSSNRKVYLVERSNNELIKTILRKVDCVFILTLTGQWINSCQYINNVSEKSQLCLISGSVPAILKNKPIHTIELNNYPQMLYANYFSHKYLESIVFNIVQSVI
;
A
#
# COMPACT_ATOMS: atom_id res chain seq x y z
N LYS A 1 -6.57 -6.67 -24.77
CA LYS A 1 -5.64 -7.80 -24.84
C LYS A 1 -4.18 -7.34 -24.76
N GLU A 2 -3.78 -6.40 -25.60
CA GLU A 2 -2.42 -5.83 -25.58
C GLU A 2 -2.11 -5.10 -24.28
N VAL A 3 -3.08 -4.40 -23.71
CA VAL A 3 -2.89 -3.64 -22.46
C VAL A 3 -2.66 -4.57 -21.27
N ILE A 4 -3.36 -5.71 -21.22
CA ILE A 4 -3.17 -6.69 -20.14
C ILE A 4 -1.76 -7.27 -20.19
N GLU A 5 -1.26 -7.59 -21.38
CA GLU A 5 0.10 -8.08 -21.58
C GLU A 5 1.13 -7.04 -21.16
N GLU A 6 0.89 -5.75 -21.45
CA GLU A 6 1.76 -4.65 -21.03
C GLU A 6 1.77 -4.50 -19.50
N ILE A 7 0.63 -4.65 -18.84
CA ILE A 7 0.56 -4.58 -17.37
C ILE A 7 1.49 -5.62 -16.75
N TYR A 8 1.44 -6.88 -17.22
CA TYR A 8 2.28 -7.93 -16.65
C TYR A 8 3.77 -7.70 -16.86
N LYS A 9 4.15 -7.04 -17.95
CA LYS A 9 5.53 -6.67 -18.22
C LYS A 9 6.14 -5.74 -17.17
N TYR A 10 5.30 -4.89 -16.59
CA TYR A 10 5.75 -3.81 -15.71
C TYR A 10 5.42 -4.05 -14.24
N ILE A 11 5.05 -5.26 -13.85
CA ILE A 11 4.85 -5.57 -12.44
C ILE A 11 6.21 -5.62 -11.75
N PRO A 12 6.40 -4.83 -10.67
CA PRO A 12 7.65 -4.82 -9.93
C PRO A 12 7.73 -6.02 -8.98
N TYR A 13 8.02 -7.19 -9.50
CA TYR A 13 7.97 -8.47 -8.76
C TYR A 13 8.85 -8.48 -7.51
N GLU A 14 10.04 -7.90 -7.60
CA GLU A 14 10.98 -7.90 -6.47
C GLU A 14 10.46 -7.02 -5.32
N GLU A 15 9.92 -5.85 -5.64
CA GLU A 15 9.32 -4.96 -4.65
C GLU A 15 8.07 -5.58 -4.04
N CYS A 16 7.26 -6.26 -4.84
CA CYS A 16 6.10 -6.99 -4.35
C CYS A 16 6.51 -8.08 -3.37
N ARG A 17 7.57 -8.83 -3.68
CA ARG A 17 8.10 -9.87 -2.80
C ARG A 17 8.58 -9.29 -1.47
N LYS A 18 9.28 -8.17 -1.49
CA LYS A 18 9.75 -7.50 -0.28
C LYS A 18 8.58 -7.02 0.60
N MET A 19 7.55 -6.47 -0.02
CA MET A 19 6.36 -6.07 0.73
C MET A 19 5.64 -7.27 1.34
N ALA A 20 5.55 -8.39 0.60
CA ALA A 20 4.99 -9.62 1.13
C ALA A 20 5.79 -10.14 2.33
N GLU A 21 7.11 -10.04 2.30
CA GLU A 21 7.95 -10.42 3.44
C GLU A 21 7.65 -9.56 4.67
N VAL A 22 7.47 -8.25 4.49
CA VAL A 22 7.08 -7.37 5.60
C VAL A 22 5.77 -7.82 6.21
N ILE A 23 4.77 -8.13 5.38
CA ILE A 23 3.48 -8.60 5.85
C ILE A 23 3.61 -9.94 6.57
N ASN A 24 4.39 -10.88 6.02
CA ASN A 24 4.61 -12.19 6.62
C ASN A 24 5.25 -12.09 8.02
N ASN A 25 6.06 -11.08 8.24
CA ASN A 25 6.71 -10.84 9.53
C ASN A 25 5.89 -9.94 10.47
N SER A 26 4.67 -9.59 10.10
CA SER A 26 3.81 -8.69 10.87
C SER A 26 2.64 -9.46 11.47
N ARG A 27 2.34 -9.20 12.75
CA ARG A 27 1.15 -9.72 13.44
C ARG A 27 -0.03 -8.78 13.30
N SER A 28 0.25 -7.53 12.99
CA SER A 28 -0.77 -6.50 12.84
C SER A 28 -0.39 -5.57 11.71
N VAL A 29 -1.38 -5.27 10.86
CA VAL A 29 -1.21 -4.41 9.69
C VAL A 29 -2.36 -3.42 9.64
N ILE A 30 -2.07 -2.16 9.35
CA ILE A 30 -3.10 -1.21 8.95
C ILE A 30 -2.92 -0.89 7.47
N ILE A 31 -4.01 -0.99 6.72
CA ILE A 31 -4.06 -0.56 5.33
C ILE A 31 -4.78 0.78 5.28
N LEU A 32 -4.10 1.80 4.77
CA LEU A 32 -4.65 3.14 4.58
C LEU A 32 -4.88 3.38 3.09
N SER A 33 -6.08 3.77 2.75
CA SER A 33 -6.41 4.12 1.37
C SER A 33 -7.44 5.23 1.32
N ASN A 34 -7.56 5.89 0.16
CA ASN A 34 -8.71 6.75 -0.10
C ASN A 34 -9.91 5.88 -0.50
N SER A 35 -11.11 6.48 -0.49
CA SER A 35 -12.34 5.75 -0.79
C SER A 35 -12.36 5.16 -2.20
N PHE A 36 -11.67 5.80 -3.14
CA PHE A 36 -11.61 5.33 -4.54
C PHE A 36 -10.95 3.95 -4.67
N LEU A 37 -9.96 3.65 -3.83
CA LEU A 37 -9.21 2.40 -3.85
C LEU A 37 -9.69 1.39 -2.80
N PHE A 38 -10.77 1.70 -2.12
CA PHE A 38 -11.21 0.90 -0.97
C PHE A 38 -11.55 -0.54 -1.35
N ASN A 39 -12.05 -0.77 -2.56
CA ASN A 39 -12.36 -2.12 -3.03
C ASN A 39 -11.11 -2.99 -3.14
N ILE A 40 -10.04 -2.44 -3.72
CA ILE A 40 -8.74 -3.13 -3.84
C ILE A 40 -8.17 -3.37 -2.44
N ALA A 41 -8.19 -2.36 -1.61
CA ALA A 41 -7.68 -2.44 -0.24
C ALA A 41 -8.45 -3.48 0.59
N ASN A 42 -9.75 -3.60 0.42
CA ASN A 42 -10.57 -4.58 1.11
C ASN A 42 -10.25 -6.01 0.68
N VAL A 43 -10.05 -6.25 -0.61
CA VAL A 43 -9.61 -7.55 -1.11
C VAL A 43 -8.26 -7.91 -0.50
N MET A 44 -7.35 -6.96 -0.43
CA MET A 44 -6.05 -7.16 0.21
C MET A 44 -6.24 -7.54 1.69
N ARG A 45 -7.05 -6.77 2.42
CA ARG A 45 -7.32 -7.04 3.84
C ARG A 45 -7.84 -8.46 4.06
N GLU A 46 -8.82 -8.87 3.28
CA GLU A 46 -9.41 -10.21 3.40
C GLU A 46 -8.37 -11.30 3.08
N SER A 47 -7.53 -11.05 2.09
CA SER A 47 -6.55 -12.04 1.63
C SER A 47 -5.39 -12.24 2.60
N ILE A 48 -4.96 -11.19 3.32
CA ILE A 48 -3.82 -11.29 4.22
C ILE A 48 -4.20 -11.47 5.68
N SER A 49 -5.48 -11.31 6.05
CA SER A 49 -5.97 -11.58 7.40
C SER A 49 -5.88 -13.07 7.72
N SER A 50 -5.50 -13.39 8.94
CA SER A 50 -5.43 -14.77 9.41
C SER A 50 -5.61 -14.82 10.92
N SER A 51 -5.64 -16.02 11.49
CA SER A 51 -5.70 -16.18 12.96
C SER A 51 -4.48 -15.55 13.65
N ASN A 52 -3.35 -15.44 12.94
CA ASN A 52 -2.10 -14.89 13.48
C ASN A 52 -1.80 -13.48 13.01
N ARG A 53 -2.67 -12.89 12.19
CA ARG A 53 -2.45 -11.53 11.67
C ARG A 53 -3.74 -10.74 11.66
N LYS A 54 -3.77 -9.69 12.45
CA LYS A 54 -4.89 -8.75 12.47
C LYS A 54 -4.66 -7.64 11.46
N VAL A 55 -5.65 -7.41 10.59
CA VAL A 55 -5.54 -6.40 9.55
C VAL A 55 -6.69 -5.41 9.69
N TYR A 56 -6.32 -4.14 9.82
CA TYR A 56 -7.25 -3.02 9.87
C TYR A 56 -7.27 -2.36 8.50
N LEU A 57 -8.45 -2.06 8.00
CA LEU A 57 -8.63 -1.23 6.81
C LEU A 57 -9.31 0.06 7.22
N VAL A 58 -8.64 1.18 7.01
CA VAL A 58 -9.15 2.48 7.44
C VAL A 58 -9.03 3.48 6.29
N GLU A 59 -10.12 4.19 6.04
CA GLU A 59 -10.12 5.28 5.07
C GLU A 59 -9.23 6.42 5.60
N ARG A 60 -8.44 7.00 4.71
CA ARG A 60 -7.36 7.94 5.03
C ARG A 60 -7.77 9.17 5.86
N SER A 61 -9.02 9.56 5.81
CA SER A 61 -9.50 10.75 6.52
C SER A 61 -9.97 10.48 7.95
N ASN A 62 -10.03 9.23 8.38
CA ASN A 62 -10.46 8.86 9.72
C ASN A 62 -9.30 9.01 10.71
N ASN A 63 -8.92 10.27 10.99
CA ASN A 63 -7.71 10.63 11.73
C ASN A 63 -7.64 10.03 13.13
N GLU A 64 -8.75 10.07 13.87
CA GLU A 64 -8.75 9.60 15.27
C GLU A 64 -8.54 8.09 15.35
N LEU A 65 -9.22 7.33 14.51
CA LEU A 65 -9.04 5.88 14.48
C LEU A 65 -7.62 5.50 14.03
N ILE A 66 -7.11 6.18 13.01
CA ILE A 66 -5.76 5.93 12.50
C ILE A 66 -4.72 6.19 13.59
N LYS A 67 -4.79 7.32 14.27
CA LYS A 67 -3.85 7.64 15.35
C LYS A 67 -3.81 6.56 16.44
N THR A 68 -4.97 6.03 16.79
CA THR A 68 -5.07 4.98 17.80
C THR A 68 -4.40 3.70 17.33
N ILE A 69 -4.64 3.31 16.08
CA ILE A 69 -4.12 2.05 15.52
C ILE A 69 -2.62 2.13 15.25
N LEU A 70 -2.12 3.27 14.75
CA LEU A 70 -0.71 3.44 14.38
C LEU A 70 0.28 3.16 15.51
N ARG A 71 -0.15 3.29 16.75
CA ARG A 71 0.71 3.07 17.92
C ARG A 71 1.03 1.59 18.17
N LYS A 72 0.25 0.70 17.61
CA LYS A 72 0.29 -0.73 17.95
C LYS A 72 0.42 -1.68 16.77
N VAL A 73 0.58 -1.19 15.56
CA VAL A 73 0.73 -2.06 14.38
C VAL A 73 2.18 -2.28 14.03
N ASP A 74 2.47 -3.46 13.51
CA ASP A 74 3.81 -3.82 13.02
C ASP A 74 4.07 -3.28 11.62
N CYS A 75 3.02 -3.13 10.81
CA CYS A 75 3.14 -2.68 9.44
C CYS A 75 2.07 -1.64 9.11
N VAL A 76 2.50 -0.55 8.48
CA VAL A 76 1.61 0.45 7.90
C VAL A 76 1.72 0.33 6.39
N PHE A 77 0.62 -0.03 5.75
CA PHE A 77 0.57 -0.21 4.29
C PHE A 77 -0.32 0.87 3.69
N ILE A 78 0.27 1.76 2.91
CA ILE A 78 -0.44 2.88 2.28
C ILE A 78 -0.62 2.59 0.79
N LEU A 79 -1.86 2.65 0.33
CA LEU A 79 -2.25 2.39 -1.04
C LEU A 79 -2.88 3.64 -1.63
N THR A 80 -2.23 4.24 -2.62
CA THR A 80 -2.70 5.48 -3.24
C THR A 80 -2.19 5.61 -4.67
N LEU A 81 -2.88 6.39 -5.49
CA LEU A 81 -2.44 6.66 -6.87
C LEU A 81 -1.49 7.86 -6.93
N THR A 82 -1.80 8.96 -6.27
CA THR A 82 -0.98 10.17 -6.33
C THR A 82 -0.09 10.35 -5.12
N GLY A 83 -0.58 10.01 -3.94
CA GLY A 83 0.14 10.17 -2.68
C GLY A 83 0.16 11.60 -2.13
N GLN A 84 -0.39 12.57 -2.83
CA GLN A 84 -0.34 13.97 -2.41
C GLN A 84 -1.00 14.23 -1.06
N TRP A 85 -2.09 13.53 -0.75
CA TRP A 85 -2.81 13.70 0.51
C TRP A 85 -1.96 13.34 1.74
N ILE A 86 -0.92 12.52 1.56
CA ILE A 86 -0.08 12.07 2.68
C ILE A 86 0.66 13.26 3.31
N ASN A 87 1.09 14.22 2.50
CA ASN A 87 1.81 15.40 2.99
C ASN A 87 1.00 16.25 3.98
N SER A 88 -0.33 16.19 3.91
CA SER A 88 -1.21 16.93 4.81
C SER A 88 -1.72 16.08 5.99
N CYS A 89 -1.28 14.84 6.10
CA CYS A 89 -1.73 13.94 7.17
C CYS A 89 -0.75 13.97 8.34
N GLN A 90 -1.15 14.65 9.41
CA GLN A 90 -0.33 14.78 10.61
C GLN A 90 -0.09 13.45 11.31
N TYR A 91 -1.01 12.48 11.20
CA TYR A 91 -0.86 11.18 11.85
C TYR A 91 0.33 10.38 11.35
N ILE A 92 0.87 10.69 10.18
CA ILE A 92 2.06 10.01 9.63
C ILE A 92 3.26 10.17 10.60
N ASN A 93 3.32 11.28 11.33
CA ASN A 93 4.37 11.52 12.31
C ASN A 93 4.23 10.61 13.55
N ASN A 94 3.08 9.97 13.73
CA ASN A 94 2.81 9.08 14.86
C ASN A 94 3.10 7.61 14.54
N VAL A 95 3.62 7.32 13.34
CA VAL A 95 4.04 5.96 13.01
C VAL A 95 5.22 5.59 13.91
N SER A 96 5.09 4.45 14.58
CA SER A 96 6.16 3.96 15.46
C SER A 96 7.43 3.67 14.65
N GLU A 97 8.59 3.97 15.24
CA GLU A 97 9.88 3.64 14.64
C GLU A 97 10.07 2.13 14.46
N LYS A 98 9.34 1.33 15.22
CA LYS A 98 9.37 -0.13 15.13
C LYS A 98 8.48 -0.66 14.01
N SER A 99 7.57 0.14 13.49
CA SER A 99 6.67 -0.27 12.42
C SER A 99 7.37 -0.21 11.07
N GLN A 100 7.12 -1.22 10.25
CA GLN A 100 7.53 -1.21 8.84
C GLN A 100 6.52 -0.41 8.03
N LEU A 101 7.00 0.37 7.08
CA LEU A 101 6.14 1.18 6.22
C LEU A 101 6.26 0.72 4.78
N CYS A 102 5.13 0.37 4.18
CA CYS A 102 5.02 0.03 2.76
C CYS A 102 4.14 1.07 2.06
N LEU A 103 4.56 1.52 0.90
CA LEU A 103 3.86 2.54 0.15
C LEU A 103 3.76 2.17 -1.33
N ILE A 104 2.54 2.13 -1.85
CA ILE A 104 2.29 2.12 -3.29
C ILE A 104 1.67 3.46 -3.63
N SER A 105 2.38 4.26 -4.42
CA SER A 105 1.99 5.64 -4.72
C SER A 105 2.56 6.08 -6.04
N GLY A 106 1.99 7.13 -6.63
CA GLY A 106 2.56 7.77 -7.81
C GLY A 106 3.99 8.21 -7.57
N SER A 107 4.23 8.91 -6.47
CA SER A 107 5.57 9.31 -6.04
C SER A 107 5.67 9.24 -4.53
N VAL A 108 6.90 9.25 -4.00
CA VAL A 108 7.12 9.28 -2.55
C VAL A 108 6.85 10.69 -2.04
N PRO A 109 5.88 10.88 -1.13
CA PRO A 109 5.62 12.20 -0.56
C PRO A 109 6.81 12.72 0.23
N ALA A 110 6.99 14.04 0.26
CA ALA A 110 8.11 14.68 0.93
C ALA A 110 8.25 14.28 2.39
N ILE A 111 7.13 14.14 3.10
CA ILE A 111 7.11 13.75 4.51
C ILE A 111 7.69 12.37 4.77
N LEU A 112 7.73 11.50 3.77
CA LEU A 112 8.23 10.13 3.90
C LEU A 112 9.64 9.93 3.32
N LYS A 113 10.22 10.94 2.64
CA LYS A 113 11.50 10.77 1.92
C LYS A 113 12.68 10.37 2.80
N ASN A 114 12.66 10.76 4.07
CA ASN A 114 13.76 10.47 5.00
C ASN A 114 13.47 9.28 5.92
N LYS A 115 12.37 8.56 5.67
CA LYS A 115 12.00 7.38 6.46
C LYS A 115 12.39 6.10 5.72
N PRO A 116 12.80 5.04 6.45
CA PRO A 116 13.03 3.74 5.82
C PRO A 116 11.68 3.14 5.42
N ILE A 117 11.43 3.06 4.11
CA ILE A 117 10.16 2.57 3.59
C ILE A 117 10.40 1.62 2.42
N HIS A 118 9.45 0.71 2.21
CA HIS A 118 9.38 -0.11 1.02
C HIS A 118 8.40 0.55 0.06
N THR A 119 8.84 0.87 -1.15
CA THR A 119 8.01 1.64 -2.08
C THR A 119 7.87 0.99 -3.44
N ILE A 120 6.70 1.20 -4.03
CA ILE A 120 6.47 1.03 -5.45
C ILE A 120 5.99 2.39 -5.95
N GLU A 121 6.81 3.05 -6.76
CA GLU A 121 6.49 4.36 -7.33
C GLU A 121 5.91 4.19 -8.73
N LEU A 122 4.61 4.44 -8.87
CA LEU A 122 3.90 4.24 -10.12
C LEU A 122 4.42 5.14 -11.24
N ASN A 123 4.92 6.34 -10.87
CA ASN A 123 5.48 7.30 -11.85
C ASN A 123 6.77 6.81 -12.50
N ASN A 124 7.42 5.78 -11.96
CA ASN A 124 8.60 5.16 -12.58
C ASN A 124 8.25 4.23 -13.74
N TYR A 125 6.96 4.02 -14.00
CA TYR A 125 6.45 3.12 -15.03
C TYR A 125 5.70 3.92 -16.10
N PRO A 126 5.44 3.34 -17.28
CA PRO A 126 4.73 4.04 -18.34
C PRO A 126 3.39 4.62 -17.88
N GLN A 127 3.16 5.89 -18.20
CA GLN A 127 1.96 6.62 -17.76
C GLN A 127 0.65 5.90 -18.12
N MET A 128 0.62 5.17 -19.22
CA MET A 128 -0.56 4.41 -19.63
C MET A 128 -1.04 3.40 -18.59
N LEU A 129 -0.15 2.96 -17.68
CA LEU A 129 -0.47 1.94 -16.68
C LEU A 129 -1.17 2.53 -15.45
N TYR A 130 -0.93 3.80 -15.12
CA TYR A 130 -1.45 4.40 -13.90
C TYR A 130 -2.28 5.66 -14.13
N ALA A 131 -2.48 6.06 -15.39
CA ALA A 131 -3.33 7.18 -15.75
C ALA A 131 -4.68 6.69 -16.26
N ASN A 132 -5.75 7.41 -15.88
CA ASN A 132 -7.10 7.18 -16.37
C ASN A 132 -7.63 5.77 -16.07
N TYR A 133 -8.19 5.13 -17.09
CA TYR A 133 -8.93 3.88 -16.97
C TYR A 133 -8.07 2.69 -16.50
N PHE A 134 -6.80 2.64 -16.85
CA PHE A 134 -5.95 1.47 -16.60
C PHE A 134 -5.23 1.50 -15.25
N SER A 135 -5.22 2.64 -14.58
CA SER A 135 -4.55 2.77 -13.29
C SER A 135 -5.06 1.77 -12.25
N HIS A 136 -6.36 1.56 -12.23
CA HIS A 136 -7.00 0.65 -11.30
C HIS A 136 -6.60 -0.81 -11.55
N LYS A 137 -6.53 -1.21 -12.82
CA LYS A 137 -6.11 -2.56 -13.22
C LYS A 137 -4.66 -2.84 -12.89
N TYR A 138 -3.80 -1.87 -13.11
CA TYR A 138 -2.38 -2.00 -12.79
C TYR A 138 -2.18 -2.14 -11.28
N LEU A 139 -2.81 -1.28 -10.51
CA LEU A 139 -2.72 -1.32 -9.05
C LEU A 139 -3.27 -2.63 -8.49
N GLU A 140 -4.40 -3.09 -9.00
CA GLU A 140 -4.99 -4.37 -8.64
C GLU A 140 -4.02 -5.54 -8.90
N SER A 141 -3.32 -5.52 -10.04
CA SER A 141 -2.35 -6.54 -10.41
C SER A 141 -1.13 -6.53 -9.48
N ILE A 142 -0.66 -5.36 -9.07
CA ILE A 142 0.42 -5.22 -8.11
C ILE A 142 0.00 -5.82 -6.76
N VAL A 143 -1.15 -5.44 -6.26
CA VAL A 143 -1.67 -5.94 -4.99
C VAL A 143 -1.86 -7.46 -5.04
N PHE A 144 -2.37 -7.99 -6.13
CA PHE A 144 -2.53 -9.43 -6.33
C PHE A 144 -1.18 -10.15 -6.23
N ASN A 145 -0.14 -9.60 -6.84
CA ASN A 145 1.21 -10.19 -6.75
C ASN A 145 1.76 -10.19 -5.33
N ILE A 146 1.51 -9.13 -4.57
CA ILE A 146 1.91 -9.08 -3.16
C ILE A 146 1.18 -10.17 -2.37
N VAL A 147 -0.13 -10.23 -2.52
CA VAL A 147 -0.99 -11.16 -1.78
C VAL A 147 -0.63 -12.62 -2.03
N GLN A 148 -0.28 -12.97 -3.27
CA GLN A 148 0.11 -14.33 -3.62
C GLN A 148 1.31 -14.85 -2.84
N SER A 149 2.19 -13.95 -2.40
CA SER A 149 3.39 -14.30 -1.65
C SER A 149 3.22 -14.19 -0.14
N VAL A 150 2.05 -13.80 0.33
CA VAL A 150 1.73 -13.75 1.76
C VAL A 150 1.22 -15.12 2.21
N ILE A 151 1.82 -15.60 3.27
CA ILE A 151 1.52 -16.92 3.85
C ILE A 151 0.50 -16.78 4.99
#